data_db45265e567b98c8c79685608e146ead
#
_entry.id   db45265e567b98c8c79685608e146ead
#
_cell.length_a   1.000
_cell.length_b   1.000
_cell.length_c   1.000
_cell.angle_alpha   90.00
_cell.angle_beta   90.00
_cell.angle_gamma   90.00
#
_symmetry.space_group_name_H-M   'P 1'
#
loop_
_entity.id
_entity.type
_entity.pdbx_description
1 polymer ?
#
loop_
_entity_poly.entity_id
_entity_poly.type
_entity_poly.pdbx_seq_one_letter_code
_entity_poly.pdbx_strand_id
1 'polypeptide(L)'
;MPLIAMNREMGSLGKDVAKRLGDALGLKVQHHEIIDHLANRARVRKSHVISFLEGTQGLLERMTVDNLKLRILTADEIVSAAENNEGIILRGWGATSLLKEIPHAVRVCVSASRRERVRRMMKRLDLDDDQTAAERIVDQNDDAAQAVMRRHFHIDVRDINEYDVGFNTDRMSVDQCVEKIIAMVQSPQFEETEQSRDKLRDVAITHHVRAALRMHVSTAHCFVKVATLYGRVTLEGVVEDSGQRQACAEIAARIKGVMDVDNRLRTADMPTRRGGGI
;
A
#
# COMPACT_ATOMS: atom_id res chain seq x y z
N MET A 1 13.23 -3.22 14.53
CA MET A 1 13.36 -2.01 13.67
C MET A 1 12.00 -1.36 13.51
N PRO A 2 11.84 -0.03 13.69
CA PRO A 2 10.53 0.61 13.61
C PRO A 2 9.95 0.58 12.20
N LEU A 3 8.80 -0.07 12.03
CA LEU A 3 8.03 -0.06 10.79
C LEU A 3 6.71 0.67 11.03
N ILE A 4 6.52 1.83 10.41
CA ILE A 4 5.38 2.70 10.68
C ILE A 4 4.63 2.98 9.38
N ALA A 5 3.37 2.59 9.33
CA ALA A 5 2.47 2.89 8.22
C ALA A 5 1.51 4.01 8.65
N MET A 6 1.49 5.13 7.91
CA MET A 6 0.69 6.29 8.26
C MET A 6 -0.33 6.62 7.18
N ASN A 7 -1.58 6.76 7.59
CA ASN A 7 -2.60 7.43 6.81
C ASN A 7 -2.93 8.81 7.42
N ARG A 8 -3.43 9.73 6.61
CA ARG A 8 -3.79 11.07 7.05
C ARG A 8 -4.91 11.67 6.22
N GLU A 9 -5.68 12.55 6.80
CA GLU A 9 -6.57 13.45 6.09
C GLU A 9 -5.84 14.74 5.66
N MET A 10 -6.29 15.37 4.57
CA MET A 10 -5.77 16.69 4.17
C MET A 10 -6.05 17.73 5.25
N GLY A 11 -5.06 18.52 5.62
CA GLY A 11 -5.19 19.55 6.67
C GLY A 11 -5.10 19.02 8.11
N SER A 12 -4.89 17.72 8.33
CA SER A 12 -4.78 17.11 9.66
C SER A 12 -3.39 17.26 10.33
N LEU A 13 -2.44 17.96 9.73
CA LEU A 13 -1.02 18.00 10.16
C LEU A 13 -0.29 16.65 10.12
N GLY A 14 -0.87 15.61 9.52
CA GLY A 14 -0.23 14.30 9.43
C GLY A 14 1.10 14.31 8.67
N LYS A 15 1.31 15.27 7.75
CA LYS A 15 2.62 15.47 7.10
C LYS A 15 3.67 15.95 8.11
N ASP A 16 3.27 16.85 9.00
CA ASP A 16 4.16 17.43 10.02
C ASP A 16 4.48 16.38 11.09
N VAL A 17 3.47 15.58 11.50
CA VAL A 17 3.67 14.42 12.38
C VAL A 17 4.67 13.45 11.77
N ALA A 18 4.50 13.04 10.50
CA ALA A 18 5.41 12.10 9.83
C ALA A 18 6.83 12.65 9.75
N LYS A 19 6.99 13.93 9.38
CA LYS A 19 8.31 14.58 9.31
C LYS A 19 8.98 14.62 10.68
N ARG A 20 8.26 15.13 11.70
CA ARG A 20 8.79 15.24 13.07
C ARG A 20 9.14 13.88 13.66
N LEU A 21 8.34 12.86 13.37
CA LEU A 21 8.60 11.48 13.77
C LEU A 21 9.87 10.92 13.09
N GLY A 22 10.05 11.18 11.79
CA GLY A 22 11.25 10.82 11.06
C GLY A 22 12.50 11.47 11.64
N ASP A 23 12.43 12.77 11.92
CA ASP A 23 13.53 13.52 12.55
C ASP A 23 13.85 12.97 13.95
N ALA A 24 12.83 12.63 14.74
CA ALA A 24 13.03 12.13 16.11
C ALA A 24 13.60 10.70 16.18
N LEU A 25 13.25 9.84 15.23
CA LEU A 25 13.69 8.44 15.17
C LEU A 25 14.89 8.22 14.25
N GLY A 26 15.32 9.23 13.49
CA GLY A 26 16.34 9.08 12.45
C GLY A 26 15.85 8.23 11.26
N LEU A 27 14.54 8.19 11.00
CA LEU A 27 13.94 7.36 9.97
C LEU A 27 13.59 8.13 8.70
N LYS A 28 13.75 7.46 7.57
CA LYS A 28 13.25 7.98 6.29
C LYS A 28 11.72 7.97 6.26
N VAL A 29 11.13 9.09 5.82
CA VAL A 29 9.70 9.17 5.51
C VAL A 29 9.53 9.01 4.00
N GLN A 30 9.00 7.88 3.57
CA GLN A 30 8.79 7.60 2.15
C GLN A 30 7.38 8.00 1.70
N HIS A 31 7.29 8.80 0.64
CA HIS A 31 6.04 9.23 0.02
C HIS A 31 6.21 9.50 -1.49
N HIS A 32 7.01 10.47 -1.91
CA HIS A 32 7.10 10.86 -3.32
C HIS A 32 8.05 9.99 -4.14
N GLU A 33 9.04 9.37 -3.52
CA GLU A 33 10.06 8.56 -4.19
C GLU A 33 9.46 7.35 -4.93
N ILE A 34 8.34 6.82 -4.43
CA ILE A 34 7.59 5.74 -5.08
C ILE A 34 7.10 6.16 -6.48
N ILE A 35 6.74 7.42 -6.69
CA ILE A 35 6.17 7.90 -7.95
C ILE A 35 7.16 7.71 -9.10
N ASP A 36 8.40 8.07 -8.89
CA ASP A 36 9.44 7.97 -9.93
C ASP A 36 9.76 6.52 -10.28
N HIS A 37 9.89 5.67 -9.27
CA HIS A 37 10.08 4.24 -9.45
C HIS A 37 8.90 3.59 -10.19
N LEU A 38 7.67 3.90 -9.77
CA LEU A 38 6.46 3.39 -10.41
C LEU A 38 6.35 3.83 -11.88
N ALA A 39 6.61 5.11 -12.16
CA ALA A 39 6.55 5.63 -13.53
C ALA A 39 7.53 4.89 -14.45
N ASN A 40 8.76 4.69 -14.00
CA ASN A 40 9.79 3.98 -14.72
C ASN A 40 9.44 2.49 -14.91
N ARG A 41 9.06 1.79 -13.84
CA ARG A 41 8.70 0.36 -13.89
C ARG A 41 7.46 0.08 -14.73
N ALA A 42 6.42 0.90 -14.56
CA ALA A 42 5.18 0.77 -15.32
C ALA A 42 5.32 1.22 -16.78
N ARG A 43 6.35 2.00 -17.11
CA ARG A 43 6.57 2.67 -18.41
C ARG A 43 5.43 3.62 -18.75
N VAL A 44 5.01 4.43 -17.77
CA VAL A 44 3.98 5.46 -17.91
C VAL A 44 4.54 6.82 -17.49
N ARG A 45 3.84 7.90 -17.83
CA ARG A 45 4.21 9.25 -17.37
C ARG A 45 4.01 9.39 -15.87
N LYS A 46 4.84 10.18 -15.19
CA LYS A 46 4.68 10.51 -13.76
C LYS A 46 3.29 11.08 -13.45
N SER A 47 2.75 11.91 -14.34
CA SER A 47 1.39 12.46 -14.20
C SER A 47 0.32 11.38 -14.07
N HIS A 48 0.44 10.26 -14.81
CA HIS A 48 -0.49 9.14 -14.71
C HIS A 48 -0.37 8.39 -13.39
N VAL A 49 0.84 8.28 -12.84
CA VAL A 49 1.03 7.69 -11.51
C VAL A 49 0.42 8.61 -10.44
N ILE A 50 0.66 9.92 -10.52
CA ILE A 50 0.11 10.90 -9.59
C ILE A 50 -1.41 10.86 -9.62
N SER A 51 -2.02 10.97 -10.82
CA SER A 51 -3.48 10.94 -10.96
C SER A 51 -4.11 9.62 -10.50
N PHE A 52 -3.40 8.49 -10.68
CA PHE A 52 -3.80 7.19 -10.14
C PHE A 52 -3.80 7.17 -8.61
N LEU A 53 -2.69 7.62 -7.99
CA LEU A 53 -2.52 7.61 -6.53
C LEU A 53 -3.39 8.64 -5.81
N GLU A 54 -3.70 9.75 -6.47
CA GLU A 54 -4.55 10.84 -5.95
C GLU A 54 -6.02 10.68 -6.31
N GLY A 55 -6.37 9.70 -7.17
CA GLY A 55 -7.75 9.45 -7.59
C GLY A 55 -8.32 10.48 -8.55
N THR A 56 -7.48 11.31 -9.14
CA THR A 56 -7.87 12.40 -10.04
C THR A 56 -7.91 11.99 -11.52
N GLN A 57 -7.76 10.70 -11.84
CA GLN A 57 -7.78 10.19 -13.20
C GLN A 57 -9.08 10.54 -13.93
N GLY A 58 -8.95 11.12 -15.14
CA GLY A 58 -10.04 11.32 -16.08
C GLY A 58 -10.55 10.01 -16.69
N LEU A 59 -11.70 10.06 -17.35
CA LEU A 59 -12.34 8.87 -17.95
C LEU A 59 -11.46 8.20 -19.00
N LEU A 60 -10.84 8.97 -19.88
CA LEU A 60 -9.90 8.48 -20.90
C LEU A 60 -8.66 7.84 -20.29
N GLU A 61 -8.11 8.44 -19.25
CA GLU A 61 -6.94 7.92 -18.53
C GLU A 61 -7.23 6.58 -17.87
N ARG A 62 -8.42 6.44 -17.25
CA ARG A 62 -8.88 5.16 -16.66
C ARG A 62 -9.04 4.04 -17.68
N MET A 63 -9.31 4.37 -18.95
CA MET A 63 -9.46 3.39 -20.02
C MET A 63 -8.11 3.03 -20.68
N THR A 64 -7.14 3.93 -20.66
CA THR A 64 -5.87 3.76 -21.38
C THR A 64 -4.72 3.32 -20.48
N VAL A 65 -4.78 3.59 -19.18
CA VAL A 65 -3.75 3.21 -18.20
C VAL A 65 -4.12 1.89 -17.53
N ASP A 66 -3.18 0.96 -17.50
CA ASP A 66 -3.34 -0.31 -16.78
C ASP A 66 -3.30 -0.11 -15.26
N ASN A 67 -4.45 0.24 -14.71
CA ASN A 67 -4.62 0.51 -13.28
C ASN A 67 -4.33 -0.73 -12.40
N LEU A 68 -4.57 -1.95 -12.91
CA LEU A 68 -4.22 -3.18 -12.21
C LEU A 68 -2.70 -3.32 -12.08
N LYS A 69 -1.97 -3.03 -13.16
CA LYS A 69 -0.51 -3.02 -13.15
C LYS A 69 0.01 -1.99 -12.15
N LEU A 70 -0.50 -0.75 -12.18
CA LEU A 70 -0.10 0.29 -11.24
C LEU A 70 -0.36 -0.11 -9.78
N ARG A 71 -1.52 -0.70 -9.49
CA ARG A 71 -1.86 -1.20 -8.15
C ARG A 71 -0.88 -2.26 -7.66
N ILE A 72 -0.58 -3.26 -8.50
CA ILE A 72 0.34 -4.35 -8.15
C ILE A 72 1.75 -3.80 -7.91
N LEU A 73 2.22 -2.91 -8.77
CA LEU A 73 3.55 -2.30 -8.63
C LEU A 73 3.62 -1.35 -7.42
N THR A 74 2.54 -0.62 -7.10
CA THR A 74 2.49 0.22 -5.88
C THR A 74 2.63 -0.63 -4.63
N ALA A 75 1.90 -1.74 -4.56
CA ALA A 75 1.99 -2.64 -3.42
C ALA A 75 3.41 -3.24 -3.29
N ASP A 76 4.01 -3.62 -4.41
CA ASP A 76 5.37 -4.14 -4.48
C ASP A 76 6.42 -3.12 -4.00
N GLU A 77 6.32 -1.86 -4.41
CA GLU A 77 7.21 -0.78 -3.95
C GLU A 77 7.09 -0.52 -2.44
N ILE A 78 5.88 -0.55 -1.90
CA ILE A 78 5.63 -0.34 -0.46
C ILE A 78 6.25 -1.46 0.37
N VAL A 79 6.02 -2.72 -0.01
CA VAL A 79 6.58 -3.86 0.74
C VAL A 79 8.10 -3.96 0.55
N SER A 80 8.63 -3.64 -0.63
CA SER A 80 10.07 -3.54 -0.87
C SER A 80 10.72 -2.49 0.04
N ALA A 81 10.06 -1.35 0.21
CA ALA A 81 10.55 -0.31 1.10
C ALA A 81 10.54 -0.76 2.57
N ALA A 82 9.51 -1.50 2.99
CA ALA A 82 9.44 -2.07 4.34
C ALA A 82 10.54 -3.12 4.59
N GLU A 83 10.81 -3.98 3.60
CA GLU A 83 11.80 -5.07 3.72
C GLU A 83 13.25 -4.56 3.70
N ASN A 84 13.56 -3.56 2.87
CA ASN A 84 14.94 -3.16 2.58
C ASN A 84 15.46 -2.00 3.44
N ASN A 85 14.70 -1.52 4.41
CA ASN A 85 15.16 -0.45 5.30
C ASN A 85 15.23 -0.91 6.75
N GLU A 86 16.24 -0.44 7.47
CA GLU A 86 16.40 -0.66 8.92
C GLU A 86 15.46 0.23 9.76
N GLY A 87 14.21 0.31 9.35
CA GLY A 87 13.16 1.15 9.87
C GLY A 87 12.75 2.24 8.88
N ILE A 88 11.44 2.45 8.78
CA ILE A 88 10.88 3.37 7.80
C ILE A 88 9.50 3.86 8.21
N ILE A 89 9.14 5.07 7.79
CA ILE A 89 7.80 5.62 7.86
C ILE A 89 7.22 5.66 6.45
N LEU A 90 6.22 4.81 6.19
CA LEU A 90 5.50 4.71 4.93
C LEU A 90 4.20 5.51 5.01
N ARG A 91 4.05 6.53 4.18
CA ARG A 91 2.91 7.44 4.26
C ARG A 91 1.97 7.32 3.06
N GLY A 92 0.74 6.89 3.32
CA GLY A 92 -0.33 6.80 2.32
C GLY A 92 -0.32 5.51 1.49
N TRP A 93 -1.08 5.51 0.39
CA TRP A 93 -1.16 4.51 -0.68
C TRP A 93 -1.40 3.06 -0.23
N GLY A 94 -2.19 2.89 0.82
CA GLY A 94 -2.55 1.56 1.32
C GLY A 94 -1.49 0.88 2.18
N ALA A 95 -0.43 1.58 2.61
CA ALA A 95 0.60 1.01 3.46
C ALA A 95 0.03 0.39 4.75
N THR A 96 -0.98 1.01 5.37
CA THR A 96 -1.63 0.49 6.57
C THR A 96 -2.28 -0.87 6.34
N SER A 97 -2.90 -1.09 5.19
CA SER A 97 -3.51 -2.37 4.84
C SER A 97 -2.49 -3.41 4.39
N LEU A 98 -1.52 -3.00 3.56
CA LEU A 98 -0.48 -3.91 3.07
C LEU A 98 0.38 -4.49 4.20
N LEU A 99 0.56 -3.73 5.28
CA LEU A 99 1.34 -4.14 6.45
C LEU A 99 0.46 -4.61 7.63
N LYS A 100 -0.84 -4.78 7.43
CA LYS A 100 -1.80 -5.17 8.48
C LYS A 100 -1.45 -6.49 9.17
N GLU A 101 -0.89 -7.42 8.41
CA GLU A 101 -0.53 -8.74 8.93
C GLU A 101 0.88 -8.78 9.56
N ILE A 102 1.62 -7.68 9.57
CA ILE A 102 2.97 -7.61 10.11
C ILE A 102 2.91 -7.18 11.58
N PRO A 103 3.23 -8.08 12.54
CA PRO A 103 3.02 -7.79 13.96
C PRO A 103 3.78 -6.58 14.51
N HIS A 104 4.99 -6.31 13.99
CA HIS A 104 5.80 -5.17 14.42
C HIS A 104 5.54 -3.88 13.65
N ALA A 105 4.57 -3.85 12.73
CA ALA A 105 4.19 -2.64 12.02
C ALA A 105 3.15 -1.84 12.81
N VAL A 106 3.46 -0.58 13.13
CA VAL A 106 2.52 0.35 13.78
C VAL A 106 1.73 1.10 12.72
N ARG A 107 0.39 0.94 12.73
CA ARG A 107 -0.51 1.56 11.76
C ARG A 107 -1.20 2.77 12.38
N VAL A 108 -0.94 3.94 11.82
CA VAL A 108 -1.34 5.24 12.39
C VAL A 108 -2.29 5.96 11.44
N CYS A 109 -3.37 6.53 11.99
CA CYS A 109 -4.20 7.51 11.32
C CYS A 109 -4.06 8.89 11.99
N VAL A 110 -3.87 9.94 11.20
CA VAL A 110 -3.87 11.31 11.70
C VAL A 110 -5.03 12.06 11.05
N SER A 111 -6.00 12.48 11.87
CA SER A 111 -7.21 13.16 11.45
C SER A 111 -7.40 14.50 12.18
N ALA A 112 -8.38 15.27 11.75
CA ALA A 112 -8.89 16.46 12.42
C ALA A 112 -10.33 16.70 11.98
N SER A 113 -11.09 17.51 12.75
CA SER A 113 -12.42 17.90 12.32
C SER A 113 -12.38 18.63 10.97
N ARG A 114 -13.43 18.44 10.15
CA ARG A 114 -13.53 19.14 8.85
C ARG A 114 -13.33 20.64 9.00
N ARG A 115 -13.93 21.24 10.02
CA ARG A 115 -13.81 22.68 10.31
C ARG A 115 -12.34 23.10 10.47
N GLU A 116 -11.58 22.37 11.27
CA GLU A 116 -10.19 22.70 11.55
C GLU A 116 -9.30 22.47 10.31
N ARG A 117 -9.57 21.41 9.53
CA ARG A 117 -8.87 21.12 8.28
C ARG A 117 -9.10 22.22 7.24
N VAL A 118 -10.34 22.67 7.08
CA VAL A 118 -10.69 23.81 6.20
C VAL A 118 -9.95 25.08 6.63
N ARG A 119 -10.01 25.43 7.91
CA ARG A 119 -9.31 26.60 8.46
C ARG A 119 -7.79 26.55 8.16
N ARG A 120 -7.16 25.40 8.34
CA ARG A 120 -5.73 25.21 8.05
C ARG A 120 -5.44 25.28 6.56
N MET A 121 -6.34 24.81 5.70
CA MET A 121 -6.19 24.89 4.25
C MET A 121 -6.37 26.29 3.73
N MET A 122 -7.32 27.09 4.27
CA MET A 122 -7.45 28.50 3.98
C MET A 122 -6.12 29.24 4.21
N LYS A 123 -5.55 29.07 5.40
CA LYS A 123 -4.25 29.69 5.74
C LYS A 123 -3.10 29.22 4.85
N ARG A 124 -3.07 27.92 4.53
CA ARG A 124 -1.98 27.32 3.75
C ARG A 124 -1.97 27.74 2.29
N LEU A 125 -3.16 27.99 1.72
CA LEU A 125 -3.36 28.30 0.31
C LEU A 125 -3.62 29.80 0.09
N ASP A 126 -3.53 30.62 1.15
CA ASP A 126 -3.79 32.06 1.09
C ASP A 126 -5.19 32.37 0.56
N LEU A 127 -6.19 31.65 1.08
CA LEU A 127 -7.60 31.75 0.69
C LEU A 127 -8.41 32.44 1.78
N ASP A 128 -7.88 33.55 2.36
CA ASP A 128 -8.45 34.17 3.57
C ASP A 128 -9.91 34.60 3.39
N ASP A 129 -10.35 34.91 2.18
CA ASP A 129 -11.71 35.37 1.86
C ASP A 129 -12.58 34.28 1.17
N ASP A 130 -12.04 33.08 0.85
CA ASP A 130 -12.81 32.03 0.14
C ASP A 130 -12.84 30.72 0.91
N GLN A 131 -13.61 30.70 1.98
CA GLN A 131 -13.88 29.47 2.74
C GLN A 131 -14.48 28.38 1.85
N THR A 132 -15.33 28.73 0.89
CA THR A 132 -16.01 27.76 0.01
C THR A 132 -15.00 27.03 -0.88
N ALA A 133 -13.96 27.72 -1.37
CA ALA A 133 -12.89 27.08 -2.13
C ALA A 133 -12.10 26.08 -1.26
N ALA A 134 -11.75 26.46 -0.03
CA ALA A 134 -11.05 25.58 0.89
C ALA A 134 -11.90 24.34 1.26
N GLU A 135 -13.19 24.50 1.47
CA GLU A 135 -14.13 23.41 1.72
C GLU A 135 -14.18 22.42 0.56
N ARG A 136 -14.32 22.92 -0.67
CA ARG A 136 -14.31 22.08 -1.88
C ARG A 136 -12.99 21.28 -2.01
N ILE A 137 -11.85 21.91 -1.75
CA ILE A 137 -10.54 21.26 -1.83
C ILE A 137 -10.45 20.11 -0.81
N VAL A 138 -10.89 20.34 0.42
CA VAL A 138 -10.89 19.31 1.48
C VAL A 138 -11.81 18.16 1.10
N ASP A 139 -13.06 18.43 0.72
CA ASP A 139 -14.07 17.44 0.39
C ASP A 139 -13.64 16.62 -0.85
N GLN A 140 -13.17 17.27 -1.91
CA GLN A 140 -12.68 16.59 -3.11
C GLN A 140 -11.48 15.67 -2.81
N ASN A 141 -10.56 16.11 -1.93
CA ASN A 141 -9.43 15.28 -1.54
C ASN A 141 -9.88 14.05 -0.73
N ASP A 142 -10.82 14.22 0.20
CA ASP A 142 -11.37 13.13 1.00
C ASP A 142 -12.08 12.09 0.12
N ASP A 143 -12.92 12.55 -0.80
CA ASP A 143 -13.65 11.67 -1.74
C ASP A 143 -12.69 10.93 -2.67
N ALA A 144 -11.68 11.62 -3.20
CA ALA A 144 -10.67 11.03 -4.06
C ALA A 144 -9.83 9.98 -3.30
N ALA A 145 -9.35 10.31 -2.10
CA ALA A 145 -8.61 9.37 -1.26
C ALA A 145 -9.44 8.13 -0.92
N GLN A 146 -10.70 8.32 -0.50
CA GLN A 146 -11.61 7.23 -0.21
C GLN A 146 -11.87 6.34 -1.44
N ALA A 147 -12.08 6.96 -2.62
CA ALA A 147 -12.32 6.22 -3.86
C ALA A 147 -11.12 5.36 -4.28
N VAL A 148 -9.90 5.90 -4.17
CA VAL A 148 -8.65 5.17 -4.44
C VAL A 148 -8.51 3.99 -3.49
N MET A 149 -8.67 4.24 -2.19
CA MET A 149 -8.46 3.20 -1.18
C MET A 149 -9.49 2.07 -1.31
N ARG A 150 -10.77 2.39 -1.54
CA ARG A 150 -11.79 1.36 -1.80
C ARG A 150 -11.54 0.60 -3.08
N ARG A 151 -11.23 1.29 -4.18
CA ARG A 151 -11.08 0.68 -5.51
C ARG A 151 -9.83 -0.19 -5.62
N HIS A 152 -8.71 0.29 -5.09
CA HIS A 152 -7.40 -0.33 -5.33
C HIS A 152 -6.90 -1.19 -4.18
N PHE A 153 -7.30 -0.88 -2.94
CA PHE A 153 -6.83 -1.59 -1.75
C PHE A 153 -7.94 -2.27 -0.96
N HIS A 154 -9.21 -2.07 -1.37
CA HIS A 154 -10.40 -2.61 -0.68
C HIS A 154 -10.53 -2.18 0.78
N ILE A 155 -10.11 -0.95 1.08
CA ILE A 155 -10.07 -0.37 2.42
C ILE A 155 -11.11 0.75 2.52
N ASP A 156 -11.78 0.82 3.66
CA ASP A 156 -12.46 2.04 4.10
C ASP A 156 -11.50 2.81 5.04
N VAL A 157 -11.01 3.96 4.59
CA VAL A 157 -10.07 4.77 5.40
C VAL A 157 -10.68 5.31 6.69
N ARG A 158 -12.01 5.22 6.84
CA ARG A 158 -12.75 5.62 8.04
C ARG A 158 -12.93 4.47 9.03
N ASP A 159 -12.64 3.23 8.61
CA ASP A 159 -12.69 2.08 9.50
C ASP A 159 -11.51 2.12 10.47
N ILE A 160 -11.81 2.27 11.76
CA ILE A 160 -10.81 2.30 12.83
C ILE A 160 -10.00 1.00 12.91
N ASN A 161 -10.55 -0.13 12.46
CA ASN A 161 -9.86 -1.43 12.48
C ASN A 161 -8.68 -1.50 11.49
N GLU A 162 -8.57 -0.53 10.57
CA GLU A 162 -7.43 -0.41 9.68
C GLU A 162 -6.19 0.21 10.37
N TYR A 163 -6.32 0.62 11.65
CA TYR A 163 -5.28 1.32 12.39
C TYR A 163 -5.08 0.74 13.79
N ASP A 164 -3.89 0.85 14.34
CA ASP A 164 -3.58 0.54 15.73
C ASP A 164 -3.80 1.76 16.63
N VAL A 165 -3.69 2.97 16.04
CA VAL A 165 -3.95 4.23 16.74
C VAL A 165 -4.45 5.33 15.80
N GLY A 166 -5.40 6.13 16.28
CA GLY A 166 -5.90 7.34 15.62
C GLY A 166 -5.64 8.59 16.46
N PHE A 167 -5.10 9.64 15.84
CA PHE A 167 -4.85 10.93 16.49
C PHE A 167 -5.75 12.01 15.91
N ASN A 168 -6.42 12.75 16.81
CA ASN A 168 -7.18 13.94 16.47
C ASN A 168 -6.37 15.20 16.80
N THR A 169 -5.89 15.89 15.78
CA THR A 169 -5.06 17.08 15.93
C THR A 169 -5.85 18.38 16.20
N ASP A 170 -7.15 18.32 16.39
CA ASP A 170 -7.90 19.41 17.00
C ASP A 170 -7.49 19.61 18.45
N ARG A 171 -7.13 18.52 19.13
CA ARG A 171 -6.88 18.45 20.57
C ARG A 171 -5.41 18.14 20.89
N MET A 172 -4.72 17.44 19.99
CA MET A 172 -3.33 17.01 20.19
C MET A 172 -2.39 17.79 19.30
N SER A 173 -1.27 18.24 19.85
CA SER A 173 -0.19 18.85 19.09
C SER A 173 0.57 17.78 18.28
N VAL A 174 1.35 18.23 17.28
CA VAL A 174 2.24 17.36 16.52
C VAL A 174 3.22 16.62 17.44
N ASP A 175 3.82 17.31 18.40
CA ASP A 175 4.79 16.72 19.33
C ASP A 175 4.14 15.66 20.23
N GLN A 176 2.92 15.89 20.73
CA GLN A 176 2.17 14.89 21.49
C GLN A 176 1.85 13.64 20.67
N CYS A 177 1.47 13.80 19.39
CA CYS A 177 1.26 12.65 18.50
C CYS A 177 2.56 11.85 18.33
N VAL A 178 3.68 12.53 18.07
CA VAL A 178 4.99 11.92 17.90
C VAL A 178 5.42 11.15 19.14
N GLU A 179 5.31 11.75 20.34
CA GLU A 179 5.62 11.10 21.61
C GLU A 179 4.85 9.78 21.80
N LYS A 180 3.53 9.80 21.51
CA LYS A 180 2.69 8.60 21.61
C LYS A 180 3.06 7.53 20.61
N ILE A 181 3.38 7.90 19.36
CA ILE A 181 3.82 6.95 18.34
C ILE A 181 5.16 6.31 18.75
N ILE A 182 6.11 7.10 19.24
CA ILE A 182 7.41 6.59 19.72
C ILE A 182 7.19 5.59 20.86
N ALA A 183 6.36 5.92 21.83
CA ALA A 183 6.04 5.02 22.95
C ALA A 183 5.42 3.69 22.46
N MET A 184 4.55 3.73 21.45
CA MET A 184 3.98 2.50 20.85
C MET A 184 5.05 1.67 20.16
N VAL A 185 5.86 2.27 19.30
CA VAL A 185 6.94 1.60 18.57
C VAL A 185 7.94 0.92 19.52
N GLN A 186 8.17 1.52 20.70
CA GLN A 186 9.08 0.98 21.72
C GLN A 186 8.42 -0.04 22.65
N SER A 187 7.11 -0.26 22.52
CA SER A 187 6.41 -1.21 23.38
C SER A 187 6.68 -2.66 22.96
N PRO A 188 6.68 -3.64 23.88
CA PRO A 188 6.89 -5.05 23.56
C PRO A 188 5.93 -5.62 22.51
N GLN A 189 4.72 -5.05 22.44
CA GLN A 189 3.71 -5.46 21.46
C GLN A 189 4.16 -5.27 20.01
N PHE A 190 4.98 -4.25 19.73
CA PHE A 190 5.50 -3.92 18.40
C PHE A 190 7.00 -4.22 18.26
N GLU A 191 7.54 -5.03 19.16
CA GLU A 191 8.91 -5.48 19.04
C GLU A 191 9.07 -6.40 17.83
N GLU A 192 10.11 -6.15 17.05
CA GLU A 192 10.45 -7.00 15.92
C GLU A 192 11.01 -8.33 16.40
N THR A 193 10.35 -9.42 16.04
CA THR A 193 10.77 -10.80 16.30
C THR A 193 11.18 -11.48 15.01
N GLU A 194 11.88 -12.62 15.10
CA GLU A 194 12.21 -13.45 13.94
C GLU A 194 10.93 -13.86 13.17
N GLN A 195 9.90 -14.27 13.90
CA GLN A 195 8.62 -14.65 13.30
C GLN A 195 7.95 -13.47 12.57
N SER A 196 8.01 -12.25 13.14
CA SER A 196 7.44 -11.07 12.49
C SER A 196 8.23 -10.63 11.25
N ARG A 197 9.54 -10.87 11.25
CA ARG A 197 10.41 -10.69 10.08
C ARG A 197 10.10 -11.68 8.97
N ASP A 198 9.91 -12.96 9.32
CA ASP A 198 9.53 -13.98 8.34
C ASP A 198 8.19 -13.67 7.71
N LYS A 199 7.24 -13.17 8.51
CA LYS A 199 5.94 -12.71 7.98
C LYS A 199 6.11 -11.54 6.99
N LEU A 200 6.97 -10.56 7.28
CA LEU A 200 7.27 -9.47 6.35
C LEU A 200 7.89 -9.98 5.05
N ARG A 201 8.85 -10.92 5.14
CA ARG A 201 9.44 -11.56 3.95
C ARG A 201 8.40 -12.29 3.10
N ASP A 202 7.51 -13.06 3.71
CA ASP A 202 6.45 -13.77 2.99
C ASP A 202 5.50 -12.82 2.27
N VAL A 203 5.13 -11.70 2.92
CA VAL A 203 4.34 -10.64 2.30
C VAL A 203 5.11 -10.01 1.14
N ALA A 204 6.40 -9.71 1.31
CA ALA A 204 7.24 -9.15 0.26
C ALA A 204 7.37 -10.11 -0.93
N ILE A 205 7.70 -11.38 -0.71
CA ILE A 205 7.76 -12.40 -1.76
C ILE A 205 6.43 -12.49 -2.53
N THR A 206 5.30 -12.49 -1.82
CA THR A 206 3.97 -12.51 -2.45
C THR A 206 3.79 -11.36 -3.43
N HIS A 207 4.17 -10.14 -3.05
CA HIS A 207 4.02 -8.97 -3.90
C HIS A 207 5.07 -8.94 -5.02
N HIS A 208 6.31 -9.36 -4.77
CA HIS A 208 7.36 -9.48 -5.78
C HIS A 208 6.97 -10.47 -6.89
N VAL A 209 6.43 -11.63 -6.52
CA VAL A 209 5.92 -12.61 -7.50
C VAL A 209 4.77 -12.02 -8.30
N ARG A 210 3.78 -11.36 -7.67
CA ARG A 210 2.67 -10.70 -8.38
C ARG A 210 3.16 -9.65 -9.37
N ALA A 211 4.14 -8.83 -8.96
CA ALA A 211 4.73 -7.81 -9.81
C ALA A 211 5.50 -8.43 -10.98
N ALA A 212 6.31 -9.45 -10.74
CA ALA A 212 7.06 -10.16 -11.77
C ALA A 212 6.14 -10.82 -12.82
N LEU A 213 5.09 -11.51 -12.37
CA LEU A 213 4.08 -12.10 -13.26
C LEU A 213 3.38 -11.01 -14.10
N ARG A 214 3.01 -9.88 -13.50
CA ARG A 214 2.34 -8.78 -14.22
C ARG A 214 3.23 -8.07 -15.22
N MET A 215 4.54 -8.07 -14.99
CA MET A 215 5.52 -7.43 -15.86
C MET A 215 6.01 -8.31 -17.02
N HIS A 216 5.85 -9.62 -16.92
CA HIS A 216 6.33 -10.55 -17.94
C HIS A 216 5.31 -10.74 -19.05
N VAL A 217 5.75 -10.69 -20.33
CA VAL A 217 4.88 -10.70 -21.52
C VAL A 217 3.96 -11.93 -21.53
N SER A 218 4.47 -13.12 -21.24
CA SER A 218 3.69 -14.36 -21.31
C SER A 218 2.69 -14.56 -20.17
N THR A 219 2.80 -13.78 -19.07
CA THR A 219 1.97 -13.97 -17.88
C THR A 219 1.21 -12.71 -17.45
N ALA A 220 1.44 -11.57 -18.14
CA ALA A 220 0.85 -10.28 -17.80
C ALA A 220 -0.69 -10.28 -17.74
N HIS A 221 -1.34 -11.14 -18.50
CA HIS A 221 -2.79 -11.27 -18.57
C HIS A 221 -3.35 -12.37 -17.67
N CYS A 222 -2.48 -13.19 -17.04
CA CYS A 222 -2.91 -14.25 -16.14
C CYS A 222 -3.42 -13.68 -14.81
N PHE A 223 -4.58 -14.15 -14.38
CA PHE A 223 -5.13 -13.85 -13.07
C PHE A 223 -4.68 -14.93 -12.06
N VAL A 224 -3.48 -14.76 -11.53
CA VAL A 224 -2.88 -15.71 -10.58
C VAL A 224 -3.02 -15.17 -9.16
N LYS A 225 -3.64 -15.97 -8.29
CA LYS A 225 -3.61 -15.76 -6.85
C LYS A 225 -2.28 -16.30 -6.33
N VAL A 226 -1.55 -15.48 -5.60
CA VAL A 226 -0.25 -15.81 -5.01
C VAL A 226 -0.35 -15.71 -3.51
N ALA A 227 0.10 -16.74 -2.82
CA ALA A 227 0.27 -16.77 -1.37
C ALA A 227 1.65 -17.34 -1.04
N THR A 228 2.27 -16.82 0.02
CA THR A 228 3.59 -17.29 0.47
C THR A 228 3.54 -17.64 1.94
N LEU A 229 4.17 -18.72 2.31
CA LEU A 229 4.35 -19.16 3.69
C LEU A 229 5.73 -19.80 3.86
N TYR A 230 6.57 -19.19 4.71
CA TYR A 230 7.96 -19.61 4.93
C TYR A 230 8.74 -19.78 3.61
N GLY A 231 8.62 -18.82 2.69
CA GLY A 231 9.26 -18.83 1.38
C GLY A 231 8.68 -19.84 0.37
N ARG A 232 7.68 -20.64 0.73
CA ARG A 232 6.95 -21.50 -0.20
C ARG A 232 5.82 -20.71 -0.85
N VAL A 233 5.89 -20.55 -2.16
CA VAL A 233 4.90 -19.81 -2.97
C VAL A 233 3.86 -20.78 -3.52
N THR A 234 2.59 -20.51 -3.25
CA THR A 234 1.46 -21.21 -3.87
C THR A 234 0.85 -20.34 -4.95
N LEU A 235 0.73 -20.89 -6.17
CA LEU A 235 0.09 -20.26 -7.32
C LEU A 235 -1.26 -20.93 -7.60
N GLU A 236 -2.36 -20.17 -7.54
CA GLU A 236 -3.72 -20.67 -7.81
C GLU A 236 -4.40 -19.83 -8.89
N GLY A 237 -5.25 -20.45 -9.69
CA GLY A 237 -6.03 -19.80 -10.73
C GLY A 237 -6.18 -20.64 -11.98
N VAL A 238 -6.61 -19.98 -13.07
CA VAL A 238 -6.75 -20.60 -14.37
C VAL A 238 -5.92 -19.82 -15.37
N VAL A 239 -5.16 -20.51 -16.21
CA VAL A 239 -4.34 -19.99 -17.30
C VAL A 239 -4.79 -20.62 -18.61
N GLU A 240 -4.40 -20.05 -19.75
CA GLU A 240 -4.86 -20.48 -21.05
C GLU A 240 -4.29 -21.87 -21.43
N ASP A 241 -2.99 -22.08 -21.21
CA ASP A 241 -2.28 -23.27 -21.62
C ASP A 241 -1.18 -23.71 -20.63
N SER A 242 -0.55 -24.84 -20.94
CA SER A 242 0.53 -25.42 -20.13
C SER A 242 1.82 -24.56 -20.17
N GLY A 243 2.06 -23.81 -21.25
CA GLY A 243 3.21 -22.92 -21.38
C GLY A 243 3.10 -21.75 -20.38
N GLN A 244 1.92 -21.10 -20.30
CA GLN A 244 1.65 -20.07 -19.30
C GLN A 244 1.76 -20.62 -17.88
N ARG A 245 1.23 -21.83 -17.63
CA ARG A 245 1.34 -22.51 -16.33
C ARG A 245 2.80 -22.70 -15.90
N GLN A 246 3.64 -23.17 -16.82
CA GLN A 246 5.07 -23.34 -16.59
C GLN A 246 5.79 -22.01 -16.40
N ALA A 247 5.54 -21.03 -17.27
CA ALA A 247 6.12 -19.70 -17.17
C ALA A 247 5.83 -19.02 -15.83
N CYS A 248 4.61 -19.14 -15.30
CA CYS A 248 4.26 -18.63 -13.99
C CYS A 248 5.14 -19.24 -12.87
N ALA A 249 5.34 -20.54 -12.90
CA ALA A 249 6.17 -21.22 -11.90
C ALA A 249 7.65 -20.81 -12.01
N GLU A 250 8.18 -20.74 -13.23
CA GLU A 250 9.58 -20.35 -13.46
C GLU A 250 9.86 -18.90 -13.04
N ILE A 251 8.92 -18.00 -13.31
CA ILE A 251 9.04 -16.58 -12.89
C ILE A 251 9.01 -16.50 -11.37
N ALA A 252 8.07 -17.20 -10.72
CA ALA A 252 7.97 -17.19 -9.26
C ALA A 252 9.26 -17.76 -8.61
N ALA A 253 9.80 -18.86 -9.13
CA ALA A 253 11.00 -19.50 -8.60
C ALA A 253 12.26 -18.63 -8.69
N ARG A 254 12.30 -17.64 -9.58
CA ARG A 254 13.43 -16.69 -9.73
C ARG A 254 13.40 -15.53 -8.73
N ILE A 255 12.31 -15.37 -7.99
CA ILE A 255 12.20 -14.28 -7.02
C ILE A 255 13.04 -14.62 -5.79
N LYS A 256 13.84 -13.64 -5.37
CA LYS A 256 14.70 -13.79 -4.19
C LYS A 256 13.86 -14.15 -2.95
N GLY A 257 14.30 -15.14 -2.21
CA GLY A 257 13.61 -15.61 -1.01
C GLY A 257 12.59 -16.74 -1.26
N VAL A 258 12.24 -17.04 -2.52
CA VAL A 258 11.41 -18.19 -2.86
C VAL A 258 12.24 -19.48 -2.68
N MET A 259 11.76 -20.37 -1.83
CA MET A 259 12.37 -21.66 -1.54
C MET A 259 11.75 -22.80 -2.37
N ASP A 260 10.43 -22.71 -2.63
CA ASP A 260 9.66 -23.71 -3.36
C ASP A 260 8.42 -23.08 -3.98
N VAL A 261 7.93 -23.66 -5.10
CA VAL A 261 6.73 -23.22 -5.81
C VAL A 261 5.73 -24.36 -5.95
N ASP A 262 4.63 -24.27 -5.21
CA ASP A 262 3.46 -25.14 -5.34
C ASP A 262 2.53 -24.59 -6.45
N ASN A 263 2.70 -25.11 -7.66
CA ASN A 263 1.94 -24.64 -8.83
C ASN A 263 0.62 -25.38 -8.97
N ARG A 264 -0.45 -24.83 -8.39
CA ARG A 264 -1.83 -25.32 -8.47
C ARG A 264 -2.64 -24.67 -9.59
N LEU A 265 -1.99 -24.01 -10.53
CA LEU A 265 -2.66 -23.44 -11.70
C LEU A 265 -3.28 -24.55 -12.55
N ARG A 266 -4.49 -24.32 -13.02
CA ARG A 266 -5.21 -25.19 -13.96
C ARG A 266 -5.20 -24.54 -15.34
N THR A 267 -5.10 -25.35 -16.39
CA THR A 267 -5.31 -24.86 -17.76
C THR A 267 -6.80 -24.88 -18.09
N ALA A 268 -7.24 -24.00 -18.99
CA ALA A 268 -8.63 -23.92 -19.42
C ALA A 268 -9.15 -25.25 -20.00
N ASP A 269 -8.29 -26.04 -20.58
CA ASP A 269 -8.61 -27.33 -21.19
C ASP A 269 -8.66 -28.54 -20.19
N MET A 270 -8.28 -28.32 -18.92
CA MET A 270 -8.39 -29.38 -17.93
C MET A 270 -9.87 -29.60 -17.55
N PRO A 271 -10.39 -30.84 -17.73
CA PRO A 271 -11.76 -31.13 -17.31
C PRO A 271 -11.89 -30.88 -15.80
N THR A 272 -12.88 -30.07 -15.44
CA THR A 272 -13.23 -29.90 -14.02
C THR A 272 -13.55 -31.29 -13.43
N ARG A 273 -12.75 -31.78 -12.49
CA ARG A 273 -13.16 -32.93 -11.66
C ARG A 273 -14.47 -32.53 -10.97
N ARG A 274 -15.59 -32.88 -11.60
CA ARG A 274 -16.87 -32.93 -10.91
C ARG A 274 -16.68 -33.94 -9.78
N GLY A 275 -16.75 -33.47 -8.53
CA GLY A 275 -16.80 -34.32 -7.37
C GLY A 275 -17.91 -35.32 -7.59
N GLY A 276 -17.53 -36.59 -7.76
CA GLY A 276 -18.48 -37.70 -7.77
C GLY A 276 -19.11 -37.76 -6.39
N GLY A 277 -20.37 -37.36 -6.31
CA GLY A 277 -21.20 -37.74 -5.21
C GLY A 277 -21.49 -39.23 -5.33
N ILE A 278 -21.25 -39.94 -4.27
CA ILE A 278 -22.05 -41.06 -3.82
C ILE A 278 -22.31 -40.83 -2.33
#